data_6a43298056ffb31d03edd46cedc59cf9
#
_entry.id   6a43298056ffb31d03edd46cedc59cf9
#
_cell.length_a   1.000
_cell.length_b   1.000
_cell.length_c   1.000
_cell.angle_alpha   90.00
_cell.angle_beta   90.00
_cell.angle_gamma   90.00
#
_symmetry.space_group_name_H-M   'P 1'
#
loop_
_entity.id
_entity.type
_entity.pdbx_description
1 polymer ?
#
loop_
_entity_poly.entity_id
_entity_poly.type
_entity_poly.pdbx_seq_one_letter_code
_entity_poly.pdbx_strand_id
1 'polypeptide(L)'
;MSRASEEQNRRLLRARDAMDRTYAEPLDVPALARIARVSEAHFIRTFRATFGETPHRYLQRRRVERSMWLLRETDRSVTDICLDVGFNSLGTFSRTFRDIVGVSPIAYRRGS
;
A
#
# COMPACT_ATOMS: atom_id res chain seq x y z
N MET A 1 -5.78 21.89 -17.36
CA MET A 1 -5.41 21.79 -15.94
C MET A 1 -4.53 22.98 -15.57
N SER A 2 -4.74 23.60 -14.41
CA SER A 2 -3.95 24.75 -13.98
C SER A 2 -2.55 24.30 -13.53
N ARG A 3 -1.61 25.28 -13.50
CA ARG A 3 -0.27 25.03 -13.00
C ARG A 3 -0.29 24.58 -11.53
N ALA A 4 -1.18 25.16 -10.72
CA ALA A 4 -1.32 24.78 -9.33
C ALA A 4 -1.76 23.32 -9.17
N SER A 5 -2.71 22.87 -9.99
CA SER A 5 -3.17 21.48 -9.99
C SER A 5 -2.07 20.52 -10.44
N GLU A 6 -1.28 20.91 -11.45
CA GLU A 6 -0.16 20.10 -11.91
C GLU A 6 0.91 19.96 -10.82
N GLU A 7 1.22 21.06 -10.12
CA GLU A 7 2.19 21.04 -9.03
C GLU A 7 1.69 20.16 -7.87
N GLN A 8 0.41 20.27 -7.51
CA GLN A 8 -0.18 19.43 -6.49
C GLN A 8 -0.09 17.95 -6.86
N ASN A 9 -0.39 17.60 -8.11
CA ASN A 9 -0.29 16.23 -8.59
C ASN A 9 1.14 15.70 -8.50
N ARG A 10 2.13 16.52 -8.85
CA ARG A 10 3.54 16.12 -8.74
C ARG A 10 3.93 15.83 -7.28
N ARG A 11 3.44 16.67 -6.35
CA ARG A 11 3.71 16.47 -4.91
C ARG A 11 3.05 15.20 -4.39
N LEU A 12 1.82 14.92 -4.81
CA LEU A 12 1.13 13.67 -4.45
C LEU A 12 1.86 12.46 -5.01
N LEU A 13 2.36 12.53 -6.23
CA LEU A 13 3.15 11.45 -6.83
C LEU A 13 4.45 11.20 -6.07
N ARG A 14 5.12 12.25 -5.61
CA ARG A 14 6.32 12.10 -4.76
C ARG A 14 6.00 11.40 -3.45
N ALA A 15 4.86 11.75 -2.83
CA ALA A 15 4.43 11.09 -1.60
C ALA A 15 4.12 9.61 -1.85
N ARG A 16 3.43 9.29 -2.95
CA ARG A 16 3.14 7.91 -3.32
C ARG A 16 4.43 7.12 -3.60
N ASP A 17 5.38 7.72 -4.30
CA ASP A 17 6.68 7.08 -4.54
C ASP A 17 7.41 6.78 -3.23
N ALA A 18 7.32 7.67 -2.24
CA ALA A 18 7.88 7.43 -0.92
C ALA A 18 7.21 6.23 -0.25
N MET A 19 5.88 6.09 -0.40
CA MET A 19 5.16 4.92 0.12
C MET A 19 5.65 3.63 -0.55
N ASP A 20 5.87 3.66 -1.85
CA ASP A 20 6.34 2.49 -2.59
C ASP A 20 7.74 2.05 -2.15
N ARG A 21 8.61 3.01 -1.83
CA ARG A 21 9.96 2.70 -1.36
C ARG A 21 9.99 2.11 0.04
N THR A 22 9.00 2.42 0.88
CA THR A 22 8.96 2.02 2.28
C THR A 22 7.68 1.26 2.62
N TYR A 23 7.17 0.49 1.68
CA TYR A 23 5.85 -0.16 1.82
C TYR A 23 5.77 -1.09 3.04
N ALA A 24 6.89 -1.69 3.46
CA ALA A 24 6.91 -2.60 4.61
C ALA A 24 6.99 -1.88 5.95
N GLU A 25 7.19 -0.58 5.96
CA GLU A 25 7.24 0.22 7.18
C GLU A 25 5.86 0.75 7.54
N PRO A 26 5.63 1.13 8.82
CA PRO A 26 4.36 1.72 9.21
C PRO A 26 4.02 2.95 8.38
N LEU A 27 2.73 3.13 8.09
CA LEU A 27 2.24 4.32 7.38
C LEU A 27 2.49 5.57 8.23
N ASP A 28 3.17 6.55 7.65
CA ASP A 28 3.51 7.81 8.31
C ASP A 28 2.83 8.97 7.57
N VAL A 29 1.54 9.19 7.86
CA VAL A 29 0.77 10.24 7.20
C VAL A 29 1.38 11.63 7.43
N PRO A 30 1.85 12.01 8.64
CA PRO A 30 2.52 13.30 8.80
C PRO A 30 3.71 13.51 7.86
N ALA A 31 4.56 12.50 7.70
CA ALA A 31 5.71 12.58 6.80
C ALA A 31 5.28 12.75 5.35
N LEU A 32 4.27 12.00 4.92
CA LEU A 32 3.73 12.07 3.55
C LEU A 32 3.08 13.41 3.27
N ALA A 33 2.33 13.95 4.23
CA ALA A 33 1.72 15.27 4.11
C ALA A 33 2.79 16.37 3.96
N ARG A 34 3.92 16.23 4.66
CA ARG A 34 5.05 17.16 4.51
C ARG A 34 5.64 17.10 3.10
N ILE A 35 5.79 15.91 2.54
CA ILE A 35 6.25 15.74 1.15
C ILE A 35 5.29 16.43 0.18
N ALA A 36 4.00 16.26 0.40
CA ALA A 36 2.96 16.87 -0.44
C ALA A 36 2.74 18.35 -0.11
N ARG A 37 3.34 18.86 0.98
CA ARG A 37 3.23 20.25 1.44
C ARG A 37 1.81 20.70 1.73
N VAL A 38 1.06 19.84 2.41
CA VAL A 38 -0.32 20.07 2.81
C VAL A 38 -0.55 19.55 4.23
N SER A 39 -1.72 19.87 4.81
CA SER A 39 -2.12 19.27 6.08
C SER A 39 -2.42 17.78 5.89
N GLU A 40 -2.42 17.03 6.98
CA GLU A 40 -2.72 15.60 6.93
C GLU A 40 -4.12 15.34 6.37
N ALA A 41 -5.12 16.08 6.83
CA ALA A 41 -6.49 15.92 6.35
C ALA A 41 -6.60 16.23 4.86
N HIS A 42 -5.94 17.29 4.41
CA HIS A 42 -5.92 17.66 2.99
C HIS A 42 -5.21 16.60 2.16
N PHE A 43 -4.11 16.05 2.69
CA PHE A 43 -3.37 14.97 2.01
C PHE A 43 -4.26 13.75 1.78
N ILE A 44 -4.97 13.30 2.82
CA ILE A 44 -5.83 12.12 2.71
C ILE A 44 -6.94 12.36 1.67
N ARG A 45 -7.59 13.53 1.72
CA ARG A 45 -8.66 13.85 0.77
C ARG A 45 -8.17 13.92 -0.67
N THR A 46 -7.06 14.62 -0.91
CA THR A 46 -6.54 14.79 -2.27
C THR A 46 -5.93 13.52 -2.81
N PHE A 47 -5.29 12.70 -1.96
CA PHE A 47 -4.79 11.40 -2.37
C PHE A 47 -5.94 10.52 -2.85
N ARG A 48 -7.02 10.44 -2.07
CA ARG A 48 -8.20 9.64 -2.45
C ARG A 48 -8.84 10.18 -3.72
N ALA A 49 -8.99 11.50 -3.85
CA ALA A 49 -9.59 12.10 -5.04
C ALA A 49 -8.75 11.83 -6.29
N THR A 50 -7.43 11.83 -6.16
CA THR A 50 -6.51 11.67 -7.31
C THR A 50 -6.32 10.21 -7.68
N PHE A 51 -6.14 9.32 -6.69
CA PHE A 51 -5.78 7.92 -6.93
C PHE A 51 -6.93 6.92 -6.72
N GLY A 52 -8.08 7.38 -6.28
CA GLY A 52 -9.27 6.55 -6.12
C GLY A 52 -9.32 5.71 -4.86
N GLU A 53 -8.31 5.81 -4.00
CA GLU A 53 -8.27 5.07 -2.74
C GLU A 53 -7.48 5.86 -1.68
N THR A 54 -7.74 5.58 -0.41
CA THR A 54 -7.03 6.24 0.69
C THR A 54 -5.56 5.80 0.71
N PRO A 55 -4.66 6.58 1.36
CA PRO A 55 -3.28 6.15 1.55
C PRO A 55 -3.17 4.79 2.24
N HIS A 56 -3.99 4.55 3.27
CA HIS A 56 -3.99 3.27 3.99
C HIS A 56 -4.34 2.10 3.06
N ARG A 57 -5.40 2.25 2.25
CA ARG A 57 -5.82 1.19 1.31
C ARG A 57 -4.77 0.98 0.23
N TYR A 58 -4.20 2.05 -0.29
CA TYR A 58 -3.12 1.97 -1.27
C TYR A 58 -1.95 1.15 -0.72
N LEU A 59 -1.53 1.45 0.52
CA LEU A 59 -0.41 0.73 1.14
C LEU A 59 -0.73 -0.75 1.32
N GLN A 60 -1.94 -1.08 1.80
CA GLN A 60 -2.36 -2.48 1.94
C GLN A 60 -2.31 -3.21 0.61
N ARG A 61 -2.78 -2.56 -0.45
CA ARG A 61 -2.76 -3.17 -1.79
C ARG A 61 -1.33 -3.41 -2.28
N ARG A 62 -0.43 -2.46 -2.06
CA ARG A 62 0.97 -2.63 -2.44
C ARG A 62 1.63 -3.77 -1.68
N ARG A 63 1.36 -3.89 -0.39
CA ARG A 63 1.87 -5.00 0.43
C ARG A 63 1.34 -6.35 -0.08
N VAL A 64 0.07 -6.42 -0.41
CA VAL A 64 -0.54 -7.64 -0.94
C VAL A 64 0.06 -8.00 -2.30
N GLU A 65 0.24 -7.04 -3.19
CA GLU A 65 0.87 -7.29 -4.50
C GLU A 65 2.28 -7.88 -4.33
N ARG A 66 3.07 -7.34 -3.41
CA ARG A 66 4.41 -7.88 -3.14
C ARG A 66 4.33 -9.30 -2.57
N SER A 67 3.36 -9.54 -1.68
CA SER A 67 3.17 -10.88 -1.11
C SER A 67 2.78 -11.90 -2.18
N MET A 68 2.00 -11.50 -3.16
CA MET A 68 1.64 -12.38 -4.29
C MET A 68 2.88 -12.87 -5.02
N TRP A 69 3.81 -11.98 -5.31
CA TRP A 69 5.07 -12.35 -5.94
C TRP A 69 5.86 -13.33 -5.08
N LEU A 70 6.00 -13.03 -3.77
CA LEU A 70 6.73 -13.89 -2.85
C LEU A 70 6.09 -15.27 -2.71
N LEU A 71 4.75 -15.33 -2.71
CA LEU A 71 4.01 -16.60 -2.64
C LEU A 71 4.26 -17.47 -3.87
N ARG A 72 4.35 -16.87 -5.05
CA ARG A 72 4.57 -17.60 -6.30
C ARG A 72 6.03 -17.98 -6.51
N GLU A 73 6.95 -17.08 -6.20
CA GLU A 73 8.33 -17.20 -6.63
C GLU A 73 9.28 -17.73 -5.55
N THR A 74 8.79 -17.91 -4.32
CA THR A 74 9.60 -18.43 -3.22
C THR A 74 8.84 -19.52 -2.48
N ASP A 75 9.56 -20.29 -1.65
CA ASP A 75 8.98 -21.29 -0.75
C ASP A 75 8.91 -20.77 0.69
N ARG A 76 9.06 -19.47 0.90
CA ARG A 76 8.99 -18.86 2.24
C ARG A 76 7.61 -19.08 2.82
N SER A 77 7.55 -19.23 4.15
CA SER A 77 6.27 -19.46 4.83
C SER A 77 5.34 -18.26 4.68
N VAL A 78 4.04 -18.50 4.74
CA VAL A 78 3.04 -17.43 4.70
C VAL A 78 3.26 -16.45 5.85
N THR A 79 3.62 -16.94 7.04
CA THR A 79 3.90 -16.09 8.19
C THR A 79 5.10 -15.17 7.94
N ASP A 80 6.18 -15.70 7.39
CA ASP A 80 7.36 -14.89 7.07
C ASP A 80 7.05 -13.84 6.03
N ILE A 81 6.31 -14.21 4.99
CA ILE A 81 5.89 -13.26 3.95
C ILE A 81 5.03 -12.15 4.54
N CYS A 82 4.07 -12.51 5.40
CA CYS A 82 3.21 -11.55 6.10
C CYS A 82 4.02 -10.47 6.81
N LEU A 83 5.02 -10.89 7.59
CA LEU A 83 5.88 -9.97 8.34
C LEU A 83 6.78 -9.15 7.42
N ASP A 84 7.35 -9.77 6.39
CA ASP A 84 8.25 -9.10 5.44
C ASP A 84 7.58 -7.97 4.69
N VAL A 85 6.30 -8.12 4.35
CA VAL A 85 5.59 -7.08 3.60
C VAL A 85 4.95 -6.03 4.52
N GLY A 86 5.11 -6.16 5.84
CA GLY A 86 4.73 -5.10 6.77
C GLY A 86 3.45 -5.33 7.56
N PHE A 87 2.83 -6.51 7.49
CA PHE A 87 1.68 -6.82 8.34
C PHE A 87 2.17 -7.31 9.71
N ASN A 88 1.47 -6.91 10.76
CA ASN A 88 1.81 -7.30 12.13
C ASN A 88 1.12 -8.58 12.57
N SER A 89 0.06 -9.00 11.90
CA SER A 89 -0.69 -10.18 12.27
C SER A 89 -1.09 -10.97 11.04
N LEU A 90 -0.98 -12.29 11.15
CA LEU A 90 -1.36 -13.20 10.09
C LEU A 90 -2.85 -13.11 9.77
N GLY A 91 -3.69 -12.91 10.80
CA GLY A 91 -5.13 -12.76 10.63
C GLY A 91 -5.49 -11.53 9.77
N THR A 92 -4.88 -10.39 10.08
CA THR A 92 -5.09 -9.16 9.30
C THR A 92 -4.61 -9.33 7.86
N PHE A 93 -3.43 -9.93 7.69
CA PHE A 93 -2.87 -10.20 6.37
C PHE A 93 -3.82 -11.08 5.56
N SER A 94 -4.26 -12.19 6.13
CA SER A 94 -5.13 -13.14 5.42
C SER A 94 -6.45 -12.52 4.99
N ARG A 95 -7.08 -11.73 5.88
CA ARG A 95 -8.33 -11.04 5.55
C ARG A 95 -8.12 -10.01 4.44
N THR A 96 -7.08 -9.19 4.56
CA THR A 96 -6.78 -8.16 3.57
C THR A 96 -6.43 -8.79 2.21
N PHE A 97 -5.64 -9.85 2.23
CA PHE A 97 -5.28 -10.59 1.01
C PHE A 97 -6.54 -11.14 0.32
N ARG A 98 -7.42 -11.80 1.09
CA ARG A 98 -8.66 -12.35 0.53
C ARG A 98 -9.57 -11.26 -0.02
N ASP A 99 -9.67 -10.12 0.67
CA ASP A 99 -10.48 -8.99 0.19
C ASP A 99 -9.99 -8.46 -1.15
N ILE A 100 -8.68 -8.41 -1.34
CA ILE A 100 -8.09 -7.83 -2.55
C ILE A 100 -7.99 -8.87 -3.68
N VAL A 101 -7.56 -10.09 -3.35
CA VAL A 101 -7.24 -11.13 -4.36
C VAL A 101 -8.41 -12.06 -4.61
N GLY A 102 -9.28 -12.27 -3.63
CA GLY A 102 -10.45 -13.14 -3.76
C GLY A 102 -10.27 -14.54 -3.20
N VAL A 103 -9.03 -14.92 -2.87
CA VAL A 103 -8.73 -16.23 -2.27
C VAL A 103 -7.69 -16.03 -1.15
N SER A 104 -7.54 -17.06 -0.30
CA SER A 104 -6.55 -16.99 0.79
C SER A 104 -5.11 -17.05 0.24
N PRO A 105 -4.12 -16.60 1.01
CA PRO A 105 -2.72 -16.72 0.59
C PRO A 105 -2.30 -18.15 0.26
N ILE A 106 -2.73 -19.14 1.06
CA ILE A 106 -2.40 -20.55 0.81
C ILE A 106 -3.06 -21.04 -0.47
N ALA A 107 -4.34 -20.72 -0.69
CA ALA A 107 -5.03 -21.09 -1.92
C ALA A 107 -4.36 -20.47 -3.14
N TYR A 108 -3.95 -19.21 -3.03
CA TYR A 108 -3.24 -18.53 -4.10
C TYR A 108 -1.91 -19.23 -4.43
N ARG A 109 -1.14 -19.60 -3.40
CA ARG A 109 0.14 -20.31 -3.58
C ARG A 109 -0.04 -21.65 -4.29
N ARG A 110 -1.15 -22.34 -4.03
CA ARG A 110 -1.42 -23.65 -4.65
C ARG A 110 -1.78 -23.55 -6.13
N GLY A 111 -1.74 -22.37 -6.71
CA GLY A 111 -1.95 -22.20 -8.14
C GLY A 111 -3.38 -22.02 -8.56
N SER A 112 -4.18 -21.58 -7.64
CA SER A 112 -5.56 -21.27 -7.96
C SER A 112 -5.67 -19.89 -8.59
#